data_f26bda3da9b9cce4b88665a0422f9908
#
_entry.id   f26bda3da9b9cce4b88665a0422f9908
#
_cell.length_a   1.000
_cell.length_b   1.000
_cell.length_c   1.000
_cell.angle_alpha   90.00
_cell.angle_beta   90.00
_cell.angle_gamma   90.00
#
_symmetry.space_group_name_H-M   'P 1'
#
loop_
_entity.id
_entity.type
_entity.pdbx_description
1 polymer ?
#
loop_
_entity_poly.entity_id
_entity_poly.type
_entity_poly.pdbx_seq_one_letter_code
_entity_poly.pdbx_strand_id
1 'polypeptide(L)'
;MMEQVCDVFDIYAICACCKVESKNEGKKNEVFNNYTFRGLGNKGVLPWKCISLDMKYFRAVTTYVNESKYEKLKYKRCKYLNKETVDNVNDMPNSKKLQNVVVMGRTNWESIPKKFKPLSNRINVILSRTLKKEDFDEDVYIINKVEDLIVLLGKLNYYKCFIIGGSVVYQEFLEKKLIKKIYFTRINSTYECDVFFPEINENEYQIISVSDVYTSNNTTLDFIIYKKTNNKMLNEQNCIKGEEKNNDMPLKNDDKDTCHMKKLTEFYKNVDKYKINYENDDDDEEEDDFVYFNFNKEKEEKNKNSIHPNDFQIYNSLKYKYHPEYQYLNIIYDIMMNGNKQSDRTGVGVLSKFGYIMKFDLSQYFPLLTTKKLFLRGIIEELLWFIRGETNGNTLLNKNVRIWEANGTREFLDNRKLFHREVNDLGPIYGFQWRHFGAEYTNMYDNYENKGVDQLKNIINLIKNDPTSRRILLCAWNVKDLDQMALPPCHILCQFYVFDGKLSCIMYQRSCDLGLGVPFNIASYSIFTHMIAQVCNLQPAQFIHVLGNAHVYNNHIDSLKIQLNRIPYPFPTLKLNPDIXNIEDFTISDFTIQNYVHHEKISMDMAA
;
A
#
# COMPACT_ATOMS: atom_id res chain seq x y z
N MET A 1 -32.87 -13.54 9.06
CA MET A 1 -32.50 -14.41 10.20
C MET A 1 -31.07 -14.91 10.08
N MET A 2 -30.66 -15.50 8.97
CA MET A 2 -29.25 -15.98 8.78
C MET A 2 -28.20 -14.86 8.77
N GLU A 3 -28.54 -13.66 8.32
CA GLU A 3 -27.59 -12.53 8.22
C GLU A 3 -27.06 -12.04 9.56
N GLN A 4 -27.80 -12.23 10.63
CA GLN A 4 -27.37 -11.82 12.00
C GLN A 4 -26.50 -12.88 12.69
N VAL A 5 -26.46 -14.10 12.17
CA VAL A 5 -25.74 -15.22 12.80
C VAL A 5 -24.23 -14.94 12.88
N CYS A 6 -23.64 -14.42 11.79
CA CYS A 6 -22.19 -14.17 11.76
C CYS A 6 -21.76 -13.11 12.80
N ASP A 7 -22.63 -12.15 13.09
CA ASP A 7 -22.36 -11.11 14.10
C ASP A 7 -22.49 -11.64 15.51
N VAL A 8 -23.47 -12.54 15.75
CA VAL A 8 -23.70 -13.15 17.06
C VAL A 8 -22.61 -14.14 17.43
N PHE A 9 -22.21 -14.99 16.47
CA PHE A 9 -21.24 -16.06 16.72
C PHE A 9 -19.80 -15.69 16.35
N ASP A 10 -19.57 -14.48 15.85
CA ASP A 10 -18.24 -13.94 15.50
C ASP A 10 -17.47 -14.88 14.58
N ILE A 11 -18.08 -15.13 13.40
CA ILE A 11 -17.54 -16.03 12.38
C ILE A 11 -16.75 -15.21 11.34
N TYR A 12 -15.50 -15.55 11.18
CA TYR A 12 -14.54 -14.90 10.29
C TYR A 12 -13.97 -15.90 9.31
N ALA A 13 -13.42 -15.43 8.18
CA ALA A 13 -12.56 -16.25 7.33
C ALA A 13 -11.12 -15.73 7.41
N ILE A 14 -10.15 -16.62 7.23
CA ILE A 14 -8.74 -16.24 7.06
C ILE A 14 -8.13 -17.09 5.96
N CYS A 15 -7.43 -16.44 5.02
CA CYS A 15 -6.83 -17.10 3.87
C CYS A 15 -5.62 -16.32 3.35
N ALA A 16 -4.76 -17.04 2.62
CA ALA A 16 -3.68 -16.43 1.82
C ALA A 16 -3.90 -16.83 0.37
N CYS A 17 -3.80 -15.87 -0.53
CA CYS A 17 -4.01 -16.08 -1.96
C CYS A 17 -2.87 -15.48 -2.77
N CYS A 18 -2.35 -16.26 -3.71
CA CYS A 18 -1.40 -15.76 -4.69
C CYS A 18 -2.12 -15.15 -5.90
N LYS A 19 -1.33 -14.44 -6.67
CA LYS A 19 -1.73 -13.80 -7.92
C LYS A 19 -1.98 -14.87 -9.01
N VAL A 20 -3.09 -14.74 -9.72
CA VAL A 20 -3.43 -15.57 -10.88
C VAL A 20 -3.86 -14.70 -12.05
N GLU A 21 -3.60 -15.14 -13.27
CA GLU A 21 -4.06 -14.43 -14.46
C GLU A 21 -5.57 -14.48 -14.54
N SER A 22 -6.20 -13.33 -14.77
CA SER A 22 -7.63 -13.27 -15.01
C SER A 22 -7.91 -13.77 -16.44
N LYS A 23 -8.72 -14.82 -16.57
CA LYS A 23 -9.19 -15.27 -17.87
C LYS A 23 -10.22 -14.27 -18.38
N ASN A 24 -9.84 -13.44 -19.34
CA ASN A 24 -10.78 -12.55 -20.03
C ASN A 24 -11.70 -13.38 -20.93
N GLU A 25 -12.83 -13.82 -20.41
CA GLU A 25 -13.88 -14.39 -21.23
C GLU A 25 -14.73 -13.26 -21.85
N GLY A 26 -14.38 -12.86 -23.05
CA GLY A 26 -15.29 -12.28 -24.00
C GLY A 26 -15.58 -10.77 -24.02
N LYS A 27 -14.73 -9.90 -23.44
CA LYS A 27 -14.87 -8.44 -23.64
C LYS A 27 -13.61 -7.85 -24.27
N LYS A 28 -13.69 -7.56 -25.55
CA LYS A 28 -12.55 -7.14 -26.38
C LYS A 28 -12.04 -5.70 -26.15
N ASN A 29 -12.69 -4.87 -25.33
CA ASN A 29 -12.41 -3.43 -25.31
C ASN A 29 -12.08 -2.81 -23.95
N GLU A 30 -11.83 -3.62 -22.90
CA GLU A 30 -11.40 -3.07 -21.61
C GLU A 30 -10.12 -3.76 -21.14
N VAL A 31 -9.03 -3.00 -21.03
CA VAL A 31 -7.75 -3.49 -20.50
C VAL A 31 -7.84 -3.47 -18.98
N PHE A 32 -8.48 -4.48 -18.41
CA PHE A 32 -8.48 -4.70 -16.96
C PHE A 32 -7.13 -5.27 -16.52
N ASN A 33 -6.79 -5.09 -15.26
CA ASN A 33 -5.68 -5.80 -14.63
C ASN A 33 -5.75 -7.29 -14.98
N ASN A 34 -4.70 -7.82 -15.55
CA ASN A 34 -4.64 -9.22 -15.98
C ASN A 34 -4.46 -10.19 -14.80
N TYR A 35 -4.53 -9.71 -13.56
CA TYR A 35 -4.25 -10.52 -12.37
C TYR A 35 -5.28 -10.27 -11.27
N THR A 36 -5.63 -11.35 -10.58
CA THR A 36 -6.42 -11.31 -9.33
C THR A 36 -5.70 -12.11 -8.24
N PHE A 37 -5.98 -11.82 -6.98
CA PHE A 37 -5.43 -12.56 -5.85
C PHE A 37 -6.46 -13.60 -5.42
N ARG A 38 -6.43 -14.79 -6.05
CA ARG A 38 -7.40 -15.86 -5.78
C ARG A 38 -6.77 -17.26 -5.69
N GLY A 39 -5.52 -17.45 -6.08
CA GLY A 39 -4.90 -18.76 -6.09
C GLY A 39 -4.69 -19.31 -4.68
N LEU A 40 -5.28 -20.47 -4.36
CA LEU A 40 -5.23 -21.10 -3.04
C LEU A 40 -4.38 -22.38 -3.02
N GLY A 41 -4.39 -23.15 -4.10
CA GLY A 41 -3.79 -24.47 -4.10
C GLY A 41 -3.46 -24.98 -5.48
N ASN A 42 -2.58 -25.99 -5.52
CA ASN A 42 -2.23 -26.75 -6.71
C ASN A 42 -1.95 -28.20 -6.32
N LYS A 43 -2.71 -29.14 -6.89
CA LYS A 43 -2.56 -30.59 -6.68
C LYS A 43 -2.52 -30.99 -5.18
N GLY A 44 -3.39 -30.35 -4.39
CA GLY A 44 -3.59 -30.66 -2.97
C GLY A 44 -2.58 -30.04 -2.01
N VAL A 45 -1.69 -29.15 -2.49
CA VAL A 45 -0.70 -28.45 -1.65
C VAL A 45 -0.76 -26.94 -1.91
N LEU A 46 -0.10 -26.16 -1.05
CA LEU A 46 0.08 -24.73 -1.30
C LEU A 46 0.95 -24.54 -2.53
N PRO A 47 0.60 -23.62 -3.44
CA PRO A 47 1.38 -23.42 -4.68
C PRO A 47 2.74 -22.77 -4.45
N TRP A 48 2.93 -22.12 -3.31
CA TRP A 48 4.18 -21.43 -2.93
C TRP A 48 4.91 -22.21 -1.84
N LYS A 49 6.24 -22.05 -1.80
CA LYS A 49 7.04 -22.50 -0.65
C LYS A 49 6.64 -21.70 0.59
N CYS A 50 6.77 -22.31 1.75
CA CYS A 50 6.37 -21.71 3.02
C CYS A 50 6.81 -20.24 3.13
N ILE A 51 5.84 -19.35 3.23
CA ILE A 51 6.05 -17.91 3.52
C ILE A 51 5.89 -17.75 5.04
N SER A 52 7.02 -17.68 5.73
CA SER A 52 7.06 -17.72 7.21
C SER A 52 6.22 -16.59 7.83
N LEU A 53 6.21 -15.41 7.21
CA LEU A 53 5.46 -14.26 7.71
C LEU A 53 3.95 -14.52 7.65
N ASP A 54 3.45 -15.09 6.56
CA ASP A 54 2.03 -15.42 6.44
C ASP A 54 1.63 -16.48 7.47
N MET A 55 2.47 -17.49 7.69
CA MET A 55 2.23 -18.52 8.71
C MET A 55 2.20 -17.94 10.12
N LYS A 56 3.09 -16.99 10.42
CA LYS A 56 3.10 -16.26 11.70
C LYS A 56 1.81 -15.42 11.87
N TYR A 57 1.40 -14.73 10.83
CA TYR A 57 0.16 -13.93 10.81
C TYR A 57 -1.05 -14.84 11.05
N PHE A 58 -1.18 -15.91 10.29
CA PHE A 58 -2.25 -16.91 10.45
C PHE A 58 -2.33 -17.40 11.90
N ARG A 59 -1.19 -17.81 12.46
CA ARG A 59 -1.11 -18.31 13.84
C ARG A 59 -1.53 -17.21 14.82
N ALA A 60 -0.97 -16.01 14.69
CA ALA A 60 -1.27 -14.89 15.59
C ALA A 60 -2.78 -14.56 15.61
N VAL A 61 -3.38 -14.38 14.44
CA VAL A 61 -4.81 -14.04 14.31
C VAL A 61 -5.70 -15.15 14.89
N THR A 62 -5.40 -16.42 14.57
CA THR A 62 -6.27 -17.55 14.98
C THR A 62 -6.05 -18.00 16.42
N THR A 63 -4.96 -17.58 17.10
CA THR A 63 -4.75 -17.92 18.53
C THR A 63 -5.03 -16.77 19.49
N TYR A 64 -5.11 -15.52 18.98
CA TYR A 64 -5.35 -14.36 19.84
C TYR A 64 -6.73 -14.41 20.49
N VAL A 65 -6.79 -14.19 21.81
CA VAL A 65 -8.04 -14.04 22.57
C VAL A 65 -7.93 -12.81 23.48
N ASN A 66 -9.07 -12.15 23.69
CA ASN A 66 -9.19 -11.01 24.59
C ASN A 66 -10.26 -11.34 25.63
N GLU A 67 -9.84 -11.62 26.86
CA GLU A 67 -10.73 -12.08 27.95
C GLU A 67 -11.74 -10.99 28.36
N SER A 68 -11.34 -9.72 28.32
CA SER A 68 -12.26 -8.63 28.68
C SER A 68 -13.38 -8.43 27.64
N LYS A 69 -13.07 -8.58 26.35
CA LYS A 69 -14.08 -8.55 25.29
C LYS A 69 -14.93 -9.82 25.25
N TYR A 70 -14.37 -10.95 25.67
CA TYR A 70 -15.09 -12.23 25.66
C TYR A 70 -16.39 -12.18 26.47
N GLU A 71 -16.40 -11.54 27.62
CA GLU A 71 -17.60 -11.45 28.47
C GLU A 71 -18.77 -10.73 27.77
N LYS A 72 -18.46 -9.68 26.99
CA LYS A 72 -19.46 -8.98 26.17
C LYS A 72 -20.02 -9.90 25.07
N LEU A 73 -19.13 -10.62 24.35
CA LEU A 73 -19.52 -11.56 23.29
C LEU A 73 -20.36 -12.72 23.86
N LYS A 74 -19.96 -13.25 24.99
CA LYS A 74 -20.69 -14.30 25.71
C LYS A 74 -22.12 -13.87 26.06
N TYR A 75 -22.28 -12.68 26.64
CA TYR A 75 -23.58 -12.08 26.95
C TYR A 75 -24.46 -11.96 25.69
N LYS A 76 -23.90 -11.44 24.60
CA LYS A 76 -24.58 -11.28 23.30
C LYS A 76 -25.09 -12.64 22.77
N ARG A 77 -24.25 -13.69 22.83
CA ARG A 77 -24.61 -15.05 22.41
C ARG A 77 -25.72 -15.65 23.28
N CYS A 78 -25.63 -15.50 24.61
CA CYS A 78 -26.66 -15.99 25.56
C CYS A 78 -28.01 -15.33 25.30
N LYS A 79 -28.02 -14.02 25.09
CA LYS A 79 -29.23 -13.26 24.74
C LYS A 79 -29.87 -13.75 23.45
N TYR A 80 -29.07 -14.01 22.41
CA TYR A 80 -29.55 -14.52 21.13
C TYR A 80 -30.16 -15.91 21.26
N LEU A 81 -29.57 -16.77 22.11
CA LEU A 81 -30.00 -18.16 22.30
C LEU A 81 -31.17 -18.30 23.29
N ASN A 82 -31.70 -17.20 23.85
CA ASN A 82 -32.72 -17.18 24.92
C ASN A 82 -32.32 -18.03 26.14
N LYS A 83 -31.03 -18.08 26.46
CA LYS A 83 -30.54 -18.79 27.64
C LYS A 83 -30.49 -17.82 28.83
N GLU A 84 -31.32 -18.09 29.83
CA GLU A 84 -31.21 -17.39 31.12
C GLU A 84 -29.85 -17.77 31.73
N THR A 85 -29.04 -16.77 32.01
CA THR A 85 -27.77 -16.79 32.72
C THR A 85 -26.97 -18.12 32.76
N VAL A 86 -25.74 -18.04 32.35
CA VAL A 86 -24.76 -19.14 32.25
C VAL A 86 -24.28 -19.67 33.63
N ASP A 87 -25.16 -19.62 34.67
CA ASP A 87 -24.76 -20.07 36.00
C ASP A 87 -24.72 -21.61 36.13
N ASN A 88 -25.17 -22.33 35.09
CA ASN A 88 -25.21 -23.79 35.10
C ASN A 88 -24.24 -24.43 34.09
N VAL A 89 -23.18 -23.74 33.66
CA VAL A 89 -22.14 -24.33 32.81
C VAL A 89 -21.03 -24.98 33.67
N ASN A 90 -21.36 -25.36 34.91
CA ASN A 90 -20.43 -26.08 35.79
C ASN A 90 -20.23 -27.55 35.37
N ASP A 91 -20.95 -28.03 34.36
CA ASP A 91 -20.82 -29.42 33.87
C ASP A 91 -19.90 -29.59 32.66
N MET A 92 -19.18 -28.51 32.25
CA MET A 92 -18.10 -28.68 31.27
C MET A 92 -16.78 -29.05 31.97
N PRO A 93 -16.01 -30.00 31.46
CA PRO A 93 -14.74 -30.35 32.08
C PRO A 93 -13.83 -29.14 32.19
N ASN A 94 -13.40 -28.91 33.38
CA ASN A 94 -12.67 -27.78 33.94
C ASN A 94 -11.55 -27.22 33.07
N SER A 95 -11.45 -25.90 33.11
CA SER A 95 -10.20 -25.10 33.03
C SER A 95 -9.43 -25.16 31.71
N LYS A 96 -10.07 -25.43 30.59
CA LYS A 96 -9.40 -25.14 29.32
C LYS A 96 -9.40 -23.62 29.13
N LYS A 97 -8.20 -23.05 29.01
CA LYS A 97 -7.95 -21.67 28.63
C LYS A 97 -8.83 -21.26 27.44
N LEU A 98 -9.38 -20.08 27.45
CA LEU A 98 -10.18 -19.51 26.36
C LEU A 98 -9.42 -19.63 25.04
N GLN A 99 -10.09 -20.12 23.99
CA GLN A 99 -9.49 -20.36 22.69
C GLN A 99 -10.42 -19.90 21.56
N ASN A 100 -9.85 -19.74 20.37
CA ASN A 100 -10.64 -19.58 19.15
C ASN A 100 -11.00 -20.96 18.56
N VAL A 101 -12.09 -20.98 17.81
CA VAL A 101 -12.51 -22.13 16.99
C VAL A 101 -11.89 -21.96 15.59
N VAL A 102 -11.32 -23.02 15.00
CA VAL A 102 -10.91 -23.07 13.60
C VAL A 102 -11.72 -24.17 12.90
N VAL A 103 -12.34 -23.83 11.79
CA VAL A 103 -13.19 -24.73 10.99
C VAL A 103 -12.53 -24.98 9.65
N MET A 104 -12.39 -26.25 9.26
CA MET A 104 -11.77 -26.63 8.01
C MET A 104 -12.48 -27.84 7.39
N GLY A 105 -12.40 -27.95 6.09
CA GLY A 105 -12.87 -29.14 5.35
C GLY A 105 -11.90 -30.31 5.49
N ARG A 106 -12.41 -31.51 5.17
CA ARG A 106 -11.64 -32.76 5.21
C ARG A 106 -10.29 -32.67 4.48
N THR A 107 -10.30 -32.21 3.23
CA THR A 107 -9.09 -32.11 2.40
C THR A 107 -8.04 -31.21 3.05
N ASN A 108 -8.47 -30.07 3.59
CA ASN A 108 -7.58 -29.16 4.29
C ASN A 108 -6.97 -29.81 5.55
N TRP A 109 -7.80 -30.49 6.35
CA TRP A 109 -7.32 -31.27 7.50
C TRP A 109 -6.28 -32.30 7.08
N GLU A 110 -6.55 -33.09 6.04
CA GLU A 110 -5.64 -34.13 5.55
C GLU A 110 -4.30 -33.55 5.07
N SER A 111 -4.29 -32.34 4.52
CA SER A 111 -3.08 -31.66 4.04
C SER A 111 -2.15 -31.17 5.16
N ILE A 112 -2.66 -30.96 6.37
CA ILE A 112 -1.83 -30.52 7.50
C ILE A 112 -0.91 -31.65 7.94
N PRO A 113 0.42 -31.42 8.05
CA PRO A 113 1.33 -32.46 8.54
C PRO A 113 0.96 -32.96 9.95
N LYS A 114 1.13 -34.26 10.20
CA LYS A 114 0.76 -34.91 11.48
C LYS A 114 1.29 -34.19 12.72
N LYS A 115 2.54 -33.70 12.66
CA LYS A 115 3.18 -32.99 13.79
C LYS A 115 2.50 -31.67 14.18
N PHE A 116 1.61 -31.14 13.33
CA PHE A 116 0.87 -29.90 13.58
C PHE A 116 -0.63 -30.14 13.83
N LYS A 117 -1.07 -31.41 13.88
CA LYS A 117 -2.46 -31.80 14.14
C LYS A 117 -2.65 -32.25 15.59
N PRO A 118 -3.74 -31.82 16.24
CA PRO A 118 -4.62 -30.70 15.88
C PRO A 118 -3.88 -29.36 16.01
N LEU A 119 -4.38 -28.31 15.36
CA LEU A 119 -3.77 -26.97 15.47
C LEU A 119 -3.79 -26.52 16.93
N SER A 120 -2.62 -26.32 17.50
CA SER A 120 -2.43 -26.02 18.92
C SER A 120 -3.07 -24.70 19.34
N ASN A 121 -3.56 -24.64 20.58
CA ASN A 121 -4.21 -23.48 21.20
C ASN A 121 -5.46 -23.00 20.46
N ARG A 122 -6.16 -23.93 19.78
CA ARG A 122 -7.42 -23.67 19.06
C ARG A 122 -8.33 -24.88 19.18
N ILE A 123 -9.63 -24.65 19.17
CA ILE A 123 -10.65 -25.69 19.10
C ILE A 123 -10.77 -26.08 17.62
N ASN A 124 -10.43 -27.30 17.25
CA ASN A 124 -10.41 -27.77 15.88
C ASN A 124 -11.76 -28.40 15.51
N VAL A 125 -12.38 -27.91 14.42
CA VAL A 125 -13.64 -28.42 13.88
C VAL A 125 -13.42 -28.82 12.42
N ILE A 126 -13.80 -30.04 12.08
CA ILE A 126 -13.67 -30.57 10.70
C ILE A 126 -15.08 -30.72 10.14
N LEU A 127 -15.33 -30.08 9.00
CA LEU A 127 -16.57 -30.20 8.22
C LEU A 127 -16.39 -31.37 7.22
N SER A 128 -17.11 -32.48 7.46
CA SER A 128 -17.01 -33.68 6.63
C SER A 128 -18.26 -34.54 6.72
N ARG A 129 -18.73 -35.04 5.59
CA ARG A 129 -19.86 -35.97 5.51
C ARG A 129 -19.44 -37.43 5.73
N THR A 130 -18.14 -37.72 5.68
CA THR A 130 -17.61 -39.09 5.70
C THR A 130 -16.82 -39.44 6.94
N LEU A 131 -16.16 -38.45 7.54
CA LEU A 131 -15.37 -38.66 8.76
C LEU A 131 -16.28 -38.73 9.99
N LYS A 132 -15.90 -39.60 10.96
CA LYS A 132 -16.61 -39.73 12.23
C LYS A 132 -15.64 -39.44 13.39
N LYS A 133 -16.18 -39.06 14.53
CA LYS A 133 -15.37 -38.75 15.73
C LYS A 133 -14.52 -39.93 16.15
N GLU A 134 -15.05 -41.13 15.99
CA GLU A 134 -14.37 -42.41 16.35
C GLU A 134 -13.08 -42.65 15.54
N ASP A 135 -12.94 -41.96 14.40
CA ASP A 135 -11.74 -42.07 13.54
C ASP A 135 -10.53 -41.28 14.08
N PHE A 136 -10.69 -40.57 15.22
CA PHE A 136 -9.69 -39.62 15.73
C PHE A 136 -9.38 -39.87 17.20
N ASP A 137 -8.10 -40.00 17.50
CA ASP A 137 -7.59 -39.99 18.88
C ASP A 137 -7.45 -38.56 19.46
N GLU A 138 -7.41 -37.57 18.57
CA GLU A 138 -7.19 -36.18 18.94
C GLU A 138 -8.52 -35.50 19.38
N ASP A 139 -8.38 -34.45 20.16
CA ASP A 139 -9.51 -33.62 20.63
C ASP A 139 -9.99 -32.69 19.51
N VAL A 140 -10.81 -33.25 18.60
CA VAL A 140 -11.39 -32.53 17.45
C VAL A 140 -12.89 -32.74 17.41
N TYR A 141 -13.61 -31.78 16.85
CA TYR A 141 -15.06 -31.88 16.60
C TYR A 141 -15.29 -32.17 15.11
N ILE A 142 -16.23 -33.08 14.85
CA ILE A 142 -16.68 -33.38 13.47
C ILE A 142 -18.10 -32.87 13.31
N ILE A 143 -18.35 -32.12 12.24
CA ILE A 143 -19.69 -31.66 11.85
C ILE A 143 -19.96 -32.07 10.40
N ASN A 144 -21.22 -32.35 10.06
CA ASN A 144 -21.59 -32.86 8.74
C ASN A 144 -22.04 -31.75 7.79
N LYS A 145 -22.56 -30.65 8.33
CA LYS A 145 -23.08 -29.51 7.58
C LYS A 145 -22.86 -28.20 8.35
N VAL A 146 -22.95 -27.10 7.65
CA VAL A 146 -22.67 -25.75 8.22
C VAL A 146 -23.64 -25.43 9.38
N GLU A 147 -24.90 -25.84 9.29
CA GLU A 147 -25.91 -25.61 10.35
C GLU A 147 -25.51 -26.27 11.68
N ASP A 148 -24.83 -27.41 11.60
CA ASP A 148 -24.33 -28.11 12.82
C ASP A 148 -23.27 -27.27 13.53
N LEU A 149 -22.51 -26.43 12.79
CA LEU A 149 -21.56 -25.51 13.40
C LEU A 149 -22.24 -24.54 14.36
N ILE A 150 -23.37 -23.97 13.93
CA ILE A 150 -24.10 -22.96 14.75
C ILE A 150 -24.58 -23.62 16.06
N VAL A 151 -25.07 -24.85 15.98
CA VAL A 151 -25.47 -25.64 17.15
C VAL A 151 -24.26 -25.90 18.08
N LEU A 152 -23.12 -26.28 17.49
CA LEU A 152 -21.88 -26.54 18.24
C LEU A 152 -21.37 -25.26 18.90
N LEU A 153 -21.32 -24.13 18.17
CA LEU A 153 -20.86 -22.84 18.69
C LEU A 153 -21.75 -22.35 19.85
N GLY A 154 -23.03 -22.68 19.82
CA GLY A 154 -23.95 -22.37 20.93
C GLY A 154 -23.67 -23.16 22.22
N LYS A 155 -22.81 -24.17 22.16
CA LYS A 155 -22.44 -25.04 23.30
C LYS A 155 -20.99 -24.82 23.77
N LEU A 156 -20.15 -24.15 22.98
CA LEU A 156 -18.73 -23.98 23.28
C LEU A 156 -18.41 -22.65 23.94
N ASN A 157 -17.41 -22.68 24.83
CA ASN A 157 -16.73 -21.47 25.31
C ASN A 157 -15.57 -21.16 24.35
N TYR A 158 -15.71 -20.08 23.55
CA TYR A 158 -14.71 -19.67 22.58
C TYR A 158 -14.75 -18.17 22.38
N TYR A 159 -13.63 -17.59 21.89
CA TYR A 159 -13.57 -16.15 21.64
C TYR A 159 -14.12 -15.82 20.24
N LYS A 160 -13.49 -16.31 19.19
CA LYS A 160 -13.88 -16.09 17.78
C LYS A 160 -13.84 -17.41 17.00
N CYS A 161 -14.57 -17.49 15.90
CA CYS A 161 -14.60 -18.66 15.02
C CYS A 161 -13.99 -18.29 13.65
N PHE A 162 -12.98 -19.02 13.20
CA PHE A 162 -12.28 -18.78 11.93
C PHE A 162 -12.48 -19.93 10.96
N ILE A 163 -13.02 -19.63 9.79
CA ILE A 163 -13.11 -20.55 8.65
C ILE A 163 -11.74 -20.49 7.95
N ILE A 164 -11.03 -21.63 7.88
CA ILE A 164 -9.66 -21.68 7.41
C ILE A 164 -9.48 -22.53 6.12
N GLY A 165 -10.58 -22.86 5.47
CA GLY A 165 -10.56 -23.47 4.14
C GLY A 165 -11.04 -24.93 4.08
N GLY A 166 -10.97 -25.53 2.94
CA GLY A 166 -10.52 -25.02 1.65
C GLY A 166 -11.61 -24.29 0.86
N SER A 167 -11.41 -24.23 -0.44
CA SER A 167 -12.24 -23.44 -1.36
C SER A 167 -13.74 -23.70 -1.22
N VAL A 168 -14.14 -24.96 -1.20
CA VAL A 168 -15.56 -25.37 -1.07
C VAL A 168 -16.16 -24.86 0.25
N VAL A 169 -15.40 -24.92 1.34
CA VAL A 169 -15.85 -24.47 2.66
C VAL A 169 -16.00 -22.93 2.64
N TYR A 170 -15.01 -22.21 2.11
CA TYR A 170 -15.13 -20.74 1.97
C TYR A 170 -16.38 -20.39 1.14
N GLN A 171 -16.58 -21.08 0.01
CA GLN A 171 -17.73 -20.85 -0.89
C GLN A 171 -19.06 -21.01 -0.11
N GLU A 172 -19.23 -22.12 0.59
CA GLU A 172 -20.46 -22.42 1.33
C GLU A 172 -20.76 -21.37 2.42
N PHE A 173 -19.75 -20.95 3.16
CA PHE A 173 -19.92 -19.94 4.22
C PHE A 173 -20.21 -18.55 3.64
N LEU A 174 -19.60 -18.19 2.51
CA LEU A 174 -19.87 -16.91 1.83
C LEU A 174 -21.29 -16.89 1.25
N GLU A 175 -21.72 -17.95 0.55
CA GLU A 175 -23.07 -18.06 -0.02
C GLU A 175 -24.16 -17.97 1.04
N LYS A 176 -23.92 -18.55 2.22
CA LYS A 176 -24.84 -18.49 3.36
C LYS A 176 -24.74 -17.17 4.14
N LYS A 177 -23.85 -16.26 3.72
CA LYS A 177 -23.60 -14.94 4.33
C LYS A 177 -23.19 -15.02 5.81
N LEU A 178 -22.42 -16.05 6.17
CA LEU A 178 -22.02 -16.36 7.55
C LEU A 178 -20.65 -15.81 7.93
N ILE A 179 -19.97 -15.05 7.06
CA ILE A 179 -18.65 -14.46 7.34
C ILE A 179 -18.82 -12.98 7.66
N LYS A 180 -18.40 -12.57 8.85
CA LYS A 180 -18.41 -11.17 9.29
C LYS A 180 -17.24 -10.37 8.72
N LYS A 181 -16.02 -10.94 8.76
CA LYS A 181 -14.81 -10.34 8.19
C LYS A 181 -13.97 -11.42 7.54
N ILE A 182 -13.18 -11.01 6.53
CA ILE A 182 -12.19 -11.89 5.86
C ILE A 182 -10.81 -11.29 6.08
N TYR A 183 -9.95 -12.00 6.78
CA TYR A 183 -8.51 -11.71 6.93
C TYR A 183 -7.81 -12.32 5.72
N PHE A 184 -7.24 -11.49 4.87
CA PHE A 184 -6.82 -11.91 3.54
C PHE A 184 -5.36 -11.48 3.30
N THR A 185 -4.46 -12.45 3.10
CA THR A 185 -3.07 -12.19 2.70
C THR A 185 -3.00 -12.17 1.17
N ARG A 186 -2.51 -11.06 0.58
CA ARG A 186 -2.22 -10.97 -0.84
C ARG A 186 -0.74 -11.29 -1.07
N ILE A 187 -0.45 -12.43 -1.70
CA ILE A 187 0.92 -12.87 -2.03
C ILE A 187 1.20 -12.42 -3.47
N ASN A 188 2.11 -11.48 -3.64
CA ASN A 188 2.36 -10.78 -4.90
C ASN A 188 3.31 -11.55 -5.83
N SER A 189 3.03 -12.84 -6.02
CA SER A 189 3.73 -13.69 -7.00
C SER A 189 2.71 -14.59 -7.70
N THR A 190 2.98 -14.92 -8.95
CA THR A 190 2.15 -15.79 -9.76
C THR A 190 2.60 -17.24 -9.60
N TYR A 191 1.63 -18.11 -9.34
CA TYR A 191 1.84 -19.56 -9.25
C TYR A 191 0.76 -20.29 -10.04
N GLU A 192 1.09 -21.46 -10.52
CA GLU A 192 0.11 -22.36 -11.12
C GLU A 192 -0.86 -22.86 -10.04
N CYS A 193 -2.17 -22.67 -10.26
CA CYS A 193 -3.21 -23.03 -9.30
C CYS A 193 -4.33 -23.78 -9.98
N ASP A 194 -4.87 -24.79 -9.28
CA ASP A 194 -6.09 -25.50 -9.66
C ASP A 194 -7.23 -25.30 -8.66
N VAL A 195 -6.96 -24.64 -7.54
CA VAL A 195 -7.93 -24.32 -6.49
C VAL A 195 -7.86 -22.81 -6.22
N PHE A 196 -9.04 -22.18 -6.14
CA PHE A 196 -9.16 -20.71 -6.04
C PHE A 196 -10.10 -20.32 -4.90
N PHE A 197 -9.80 -19.18 -4.28
CA PHE A 197 -10.70 -18.53 -3.33
C PHE A 197 -11.95 -18.03 -4.11
N PRO A 198 -13.15 -18.17 -3.55
CA PRO A 198 -14.37 -17.65 -4.18
C PRO A 198 -14.28 -16.15 -4.45
N GLU A 199 -15.00 -15.68 -5.47
CA GLU A 199 -15.10 -14.24 -5.73
C GLU A 199 -15.79 -13.55 -4.56
N ILE A 200 -15.16 -12.51 -4.05
CA ILE A 200 -15.73 -11.68 -2.99
C ILE A 200 -16.63 -10.63 -3.65
N ASN A 201 -17.90 -10.65 -3.29
CA ASN A 201 -18.88 -9.70 -3.80
C ASN A 201 -18.63 -8.32 -3.15
N GLU A 202 -18.19 -7.37 -3.94
CA GLU A 202 -17.86 -5.99 -3.48
C GLU A 202 -19.09 -5.23 -2.97
N ASN A 203 -20.31 -5.65 -3.33
CA ASN A 203 -21.53 -5.09 -2.77
C ASN A 203 -21.84 -5.63 -1.37
N GLU A 204 -21.23 -6.74 -0.98
CA GLU A 204 -21.43 -7.39 0.32
C GLU A 204 -20.25 -7.22 1.26
N TYR A 205 -19.06 -7.02 0.72
CA TYR A 205 -17.82 -6.88 1.51
C TYR A 205 -17.01 -5.69 1.03
N GLN A 206 -16.53 -4.92 1.98
CA GLN A 206 -15.72 -3.72 1.76
C GLN A 206 -14.39 -3.87 2.48
N ILE A 207 -13.29 -3.47 1.84
CA ILE A 207 -11.97 -3.45 2.49
C ILE A 207 -11.96 -2.31 3.53
N ILE A 208 -11.62 -2.63 4.76
CA ILE A 208 -11.53 -1.66 5.87
C ILE A 208 -10.11 -1.46 6.37
N SER A 209 -9.18 -2.30 5.96
CA SER A 209 -7.79 -2.22 6.41
C SER A 209 -6.83 -2.73 5.34
N VAL A 210 -5.75 -2.01 5.14
CA VAL A 210 -4.62 -2.44 4.28
C VAL A 210 -3.33 -2.23 5.08
N SER A 211 -2.56 -3.30 5.29
CA SER A 211 -1.32 -3.26 6.06
C SER A 211 -0.16 -2.63 5.28
N ASP A 212 0.96 -2.44 5.97
CA ASP A 212 2.26 -2.20 5.33
C ASP A 212 2.61 -3.36 4.37
N VAL A 213 3.59 -3.14 3.51
CA VAL A 213 4.09 -4.14 2.55
C VAL A 213 5.35 -4.79 3.11
N TYR A 214 5.40 -6.12 3.04
CA TYR A 214 6.49 -6.93 3.57
C TYR A 214 7.08 -7.80 2.47
N THR A 215 8.35 -8.15 2.59
CA THR A 215 9.01 -9.11 1.71
C THR A 215 9.33 -10.39 2.50
N SER A 216 8.98 -11.52 1.92
CA SER A 216 9.33 -12.85 2.43
C SER A 216 9.58 -13.77 1.23
N ASN A 217 10.71 -14.48 1.24
CA ASN A 217 11.10 -15.40 0.14
C ASN A 217 11.05 -14.72 -1.25
N ASN A 218 11.60 -13.52 -1.35
CA ASN A 218 11.70 -12.75 -2.61
C ASN A 218 10.33 -12.37 -3.22
N THR A 219 9.26 -12.41 -2.43
CA THR A 219 7.95 -11.91 -2.87
C THR A 219 7.43 -10.88 -1.87
N THR A 220 6.76 -9.87 -2.38
CA THR A 220 6.04 -8.91 -1.52
C THR A 220 4.67 -9.46 -1.16
N LEU A 221 4.18 -9.07 0.01
CA LEU A 221 2.84 -9.42 0.47
C LEU A 221 2.31 -8.34 1.39
N ASP A 222 0.99 -8.28 1.50
CA ASP A 222 0.32 -7.47 2.51
C ASP A 222 -0.90 -8.22 3.07
N PHE A 223 -1.48 -7.63 4.11
CA PHE A 223 -2.63 -8.19 4.82
C PHE A 223 -3.78 -7.18 4.71
N ILE A 224 -4.90 -7.61 4.17
CA ILE A 224 -6.10 -6.78 4.07
C ILE A 224 -7.24 -7.41 4.86
N ILE A 225 -8.18 -6.57 5.29
CA ILE A 225 -9.38 -7.04 6.00
C ILE A 225 -10.60 -6.54 5.24
N TYR A 226 -11.43 -7.48 4.81
CA TYR A 226 -12.77 -7.19 4.32
C TYR A 226 -13.77 -7.28 5.48
N LYS A 227 -14.72 -6.37 5.53
CA LYS A 227 -15.86 -6.40 6.45
C LYS A 227 -17.15 -6.46 5.65
N LYS A 228 -18.10 -7.28 6.11
CA LYS A 228 -19.44 -7.38 5.54
C LYS A 228 -20.18 -6.05 5.73
N THR A 229 -20.78 -5.53 4.65
CA THR A 229 -21.57 -4.30 4.67
C THR A 229 -22.99 -4.59 5.20
N ASN A 230 -23.50 -3.72 6.03
CA ASN A 230 -24.90 -3.79 6.46
C ASN A 230 -25.79 -3.09 5.42
N ASN A 231 -26.79 -3.78 4.92
CA ASN A 231 -27.69 -3.28 3.86
C ASN A 231 -28.44 -1.97 4.22
N LYS A 232 -28.38 -1.51 5.45
CA LYS A 232 -28.99 -0.24 5.86
C LYS A 232 -28.38 0.98 5.16
N MET A 233 -27.08 0.95 4.87
CA MET A 233 -26.39 2.09 4.22
C MET A 233 -26.73 2.23 2.73
N LEU A 234 -27.03 1.12 2.02
CA LEU A 234 -27.36 1.17 0.60
C LEU A 234 -28.75 1.76 0.32
N ASN A 235 -29.69 1.61 1.27
CA ASN A 235 -31.03 2.17 1.12
C ASN A 235 -31.08 3.68 1.45
N GLU A 236 -30.18 4.18 2.29
CA GLU A 236 -30.11 5.62 2.61
C GLU A 236 -29.51 6.43 1.44
N GLN A 237 -28.65 5.81 0.62
CA GLN A 237 -28.10 6.48 -0.56
C GLN A 237 -29.14 6.72 -1.66
N ASN A 238 -30.21 5.92 -1.70
CA ASN A 238 -31.30 6.09 -2.66
C ASN A 238 -32.41 7.02 -2.16
N CYS A 239 -32.41 7.39 -0.87
CA CYS A 239 -33.44 8.25 -0.29
C CYS A 239 -33.04 9.73 -0.13
N ILE A 240 -31.79 10.10 -0.44
CA ILE A 240 -31.37 11.51 -0.34
C ILE A 240 -31.60 12.23 -1.68
N LYS A 241 -32.87 12.21 -2.11
CA LYS A 241 -33.43 13.25 -2.96
C LYS A 241 -34.64 13.83 -2.23
N GLY A 242 -34.37 14.76 -1.36
CA GLY A 242 -35.40 15.54 -0.68
C GLY A 242 -35.33 15.56 0.84
N GLU A 243 -35.08 16.73 1.33
CA GLU A 243 -35.25 17.29 2.66
C GLU A 243 -34.01 17.44 3.55
N GLU A 244 -33.61 18.70 3.65
CA GLU A 244 -32.68 19.21 4.67
C GLU A 244 -33.37 19.28 6.04
N LYS A 245 -32.75 18.72 7.06
CA LYS A 245 -33.04 19.10 8.44
C LYS A 245 -31.75 19.22 9.26
N ASN A 246 -31.56 20.40 9.81
CA ASN A 246 -30.48 20.75 10.73
C ASN A 246 -30.66 20.07 12.08
N ASN A 247 -29.60 19.48 12.61
CA ASN A 247 -29.49 19.24 14.05
C ASN A 247 -28.03 19.42 14.50
N ASP A 248 -27.83 20.35 15.41
CA ASP A 248 -26.54 20.68 16.02
C ASP A 248 -26.30 19.84 17.28
N MET A 249 -25.13 19.20 17.40
CA MET A 249 -24.62 18.67 18.67
C MET A 249 -23.09 18.78 18.76
N PRO A 250 -22.52 19.01 19.94
CA PRO A 250 -21.10 19.34 20.09
C PRO A 250 -20.18 18.13 20.26
N LEU A 251 -18.95 18.23 19.75
CA LEU A 251 -17.93 17.20 19.67
C LEU A 251 -16.87 17.31 20.80
N LYS A 252 -16.40 16.19 21.25
CA LYS A 252 -15.25 16.10 22.19
C LYS A 252 -14.00 15.56 21.46
N ASN A 253 -12.86 16.19 21.71
CA ASN A 253 -11.56 15.84 21.15
C ASN A 253 -10.85 14.77 21.99
N ASP A 254 -10.29 13.76 21.33
CA ASP A 254 -9.32 12.86 21.94
C ASP A 254 -8.17 12.52 20.97
N ASP A 255 -6.96 12.88 21.40
CA ASP A 255 -5.68 12.72 20.69
C ASP A 255 -5.06 11.32 20.91
N LYS A 256 -5.66 10.24 20.39
CA LYS A 256 -5.13 8.88 20.63
C LYS A 256 -4.63 8.11 19.40
N ASP A 257 -4.74 8.67 18.21
CA ASP A 257 -4.55 7.89 16.98
C ASP A 257 -3.08 7.69 16.53
N THR A 258 -2.15 8.50 17.00
CA THR A 258 -0.75 8.38 16.59
C THR A 258 0.01 7.21 17.24
N CYS A 259 -0.49 6.68 18.34
CA CYS A 259 0.16 5.58 19.07
C CYS A 259 -0.10 4.20 18.42
N HIS A 260 -1.16 4.05 17.66
CA HIS A 260 -1.58 2.76 17.07
C HIS A 260 -0.72 2.31 15.88
N MET A 261 -0.28 3.25 15.05
CA MET A 261 0.57 2.98 13.89
C MET A 261 1.90 2.30 14.24
N LYS A 262 2.52 2.75 15.33
CA LYS A 262 3.79 2.19 15.80
C LYS A 262 3.65 0.75 16.30
N LYS A 263 2.55 0.43 16.95
CA LYS A 263 2.32 -0.90 17.57
C LYS A 263 2.12 -2.02 16.54
N LEU A 264 1.45 -1.76 15.43
CA LEU A 264 1.24 -2.76 14.37
C LEU A 264 2.53 -3.06 13.59
N THR A 265 3.31 -2.03 13.29
CA THR A 265 4.61 -2.19 12.62
C THR A 265 5.60 -2.97 13.51
N GLU A 266 5.60 -2.68 14.79
CA GLU A 266 6.43 -3.36 15.79
C GLU A 266 5.97 -4.81 16.02
N PHE A 267 4.66 -5.06 15.96
CA PHE A 267 4.05 -6.39 16.03
C PHE A 267 4.57 -7.30 14.93
N TYR A 268 4.51 -6.87 13.67
CA TYR A 268 4.97 -7.69 12.54
C TYR A 268 6.48 -7.94 12.55
N LYS A 269 7.25 -7.07 13.18
CA LYS A 269 8.71 -7.25 13.36
C LYS A 269 9.06 -8.22 14.48
N ASN A 270 8.20 -8.38 15.47
CA ASN A 270 8.48 -9.11 16.72
C ASN A 270 7.39 -10.12 17.14
N VAL A 271 6.77 -10.79 16.17
CA VAL A 271 5.62 -11.70 16.40
C VAL A 271 5.92 -12.80 17.44
N ASP A 272 7.21 -13.14 17.62
CA ASP A 272 7.60 -14.17 18.59
C ASP A 272 7.73 -13.65 20.04
N LYS A 273 7.67 -12.34 20.26
CA LYS A 273 7.98 -11.71 21.57
C LYS A 273 6.80 -11.10 22.31
N TYR A 274 5.65 -10.86 21.66
CA TYR A 274 4.57 -10.09 22.28
C TYR A 274 3.28 -10.88 22.45
N LYS A 275 2.74 -10.86 23.65
CA LYS A 275 1.30 -11.00 23.86
C LYS A 275 0.66 -9.76 23.22
N ILE A 276 -0.01 -9.97 22.14
CA ILE A 276 -0.58 -8.92 21.31
C ILE A 276 -1.73 -8.27 22.06
N ASN A 277 -1.56 -7.04 22.46
CA ASN A 277 -2.68 -6.24 22.91
C ASN A 277 -3.33 -5.59 21.68
N TYR A 278 -4.30 -6.28 21.12
CA TYR A 278 -5.28 -5.66 20.23
C TYR A 278 -6.28 -4.90 21.11
N GLU A 279 -5.83 -3.80 21.69
CA GLU A 279 -6.68 -3.05 22.62
C GLU A 279 -7.80 -2.26 21.93
N ASN A 280 -7.85 -2.24 20.60
CA ASN A 280 -8.83 -1.42 19.87
C ASN A 280 -9.41 -2.10 18.63
N ASP A 281 -9.80 -3.39 18.73
CA ASP A 281 -10.87 -3.87 17.90
C ASP A 281 -12.18 -3.47 18.62
N ASP A 282 -12.43 -2.17 18.65
CA ASP A 282 -13.71 -1.66 19.08
C ASP A 282 -14.74 -1.98 18.00
N ASP A 283 -15.07 -3.26 17.89
CA ASP A 283 -16.31 -3.73 17.30
C ASP A 283 -17.49 -3.49 18.27
N ASP A 284 -17.38 -2.46 19.09
CA ASP A 284 -18.57 -1.95 19.75
C ASP A 284 -19.41 -1.30 18.65
N GLU A 285 -20.50 -1.96 18.30
CA GLU A 285 -21.59 -1.42 17.51
C GLU A 285 -22.26 -0.25 18.24
N GLU A 286 -21.47 0.62 18.85
CA GLU A 286 -21.94 1.93 19.18
C GLU A 286 -21.52 2.82 18.02
N GLU A 287 -22.54 3.36 17.41
CA GLU A 287 -22.56 4.44 16.45
C GLU A 287 -21.39 5.39 16.72
N ASP A 288 -20.79 5.87 15.66
CA ASP A 288 -19.98 7.08 15.62
C ASP A 288 -18.48 6.96 15.95
N ASP A 289 -17.77 6.11 15.21
CA ASP A 289 -16.34 6.41 14.97
C ASP A 289 -16.13 7.02 13.57
N PHE A 290 -17.04 7.89 13.14
CA PHE A 290 -16.68 8.93 12.20
C PHE A 290 -15.90 9.98 12.97
N VAL A 291 -14.59 9.91 12.93
CA VAL A 291 -13.76 11.03 13.39
C VAL A 291 -13.95 12.16 12.40
N TYR A 292 -14.95 12.96 12.60
CA TYR A 292 -15.05 14.25 11.97
C TYR A 292 -13.91 15.12 12.51
N PHE A 293 -12.89 15.34 11.72
CA PHE A 293 -11.98 16.46 11.99
C PHE A 293 -12.83 17.74 11.99
N ASN A 294 -12.87 18.38 13.13
CA ASN A 294 -13.62 19.63 13.30
C ASN A 294 -12.87 20.73 12.53
N PHE A 295 -13.34 20.99 11.33
CA PHE A 295 -12.85 22.13 10.57
C PHE A 295 -13.57 23.37 11.07
N ASN A 296 -12.81 24.35 11.57
CA ASN A 296 -13.34 25.68 11.85
C ASN A 296 -14.15 26.16 10.65
N LYS A 297 -15.41 26.44 10.89
CA LYS A 297 -16.33 27.03 9.90
C LYS A 297 -15.82 28.43 9.54
N GLU A 298 -14.89 28.52 8.59
CA GLU A 298 -14.72 29.75 7.85
C GLU A 298 -15.60 29.66 6.60
N LYS A 299 -16.30 30.77 6.34
CA LYS A 299 -17.39 30.97 5.38
C LYS A 299 -17.22 30.17 4.07
N GLU A 300 -18.21 29.39 3.74
CA GLU A 300 -18.37 28.77 2.43
C GLU A 300 -18.48 29.82 1.32
N GLU A 301 -17.42 30.05 0.57
CA GLU A 301 -17.55 30.58 -0.77
C GLU A 301 -17.92 29.42 -1.69
N LYS A 302 -19.11 29.50 -2.24
CA LYS A 302 -19.60 28.53 -3.23
C LYS A 302 -18.72 28.60 -4.48
N ASN A 303 -17.83 27.62 -4.62
CA ASN A 303 -17.00 27.45 -5.81
C ASN A 303 -17.59 26.37 -6.70
N LYS A 304 -17.54 26.62 -8.00
CA LYS A 304 -18.06 25.68 -9.03
C LYS A 304 -17.34 24.32 -9.08
N ASN A 305 -16.21 24.21 -8.38
CA ASN A 305 -15.46 22.95 -8.25
C ASN A 305 -15.39 22.55 -6.77
N SER A 306 -16.55 22.41 -6.11
CA SER A 306 -16.55 21.99 -4.71
C SER A 306 -16.10 20.53 -4.59
N ILE A 307 -14.97 20.34 -3.93
CA ILE A 307 -14.49 19.02 -3.51
C ILE A 307 -15.25 18.68 -2.22
N HIS A 308 -15.97 17.56 -2.24
CA HIS A 308 -16.80 17.14 -1.10
C HIS A 308 -16.25 15.85 -0.50
N PRO A 309 -16.34 15.65 0.83
CA PRO A 309 -15.91 14.37 1.45
C PRO A 309 -16.54 13.14 0.79
N ASN A 310 -17.76 13.27 0.27
CA ASN A 310 -18.46 12.18 -0.45
C ASN A 310 -17.77 11.76 -1.76
N ASP A 311 -16.88 12.58 -2.30
CA ASP A 311 -16.07 12.24 -3.48
C ASP A 311 -15.05 11.11 -3.20
N PHE A 312 -14.80 10.79 -1.93
CA PHE A 312 -13.75 9.90 -1.46
C PHE A 312 -14.30 8.75 -0.62
N GLN A 313 -15.40 8.13 -1.06
CA GLN A 313 -16.13 7.14 -0.28
C GLN A 313 -15.26 5.94 0.11
N ILE A 314 -14.50 5.36 -0.84
CA ILE A 314 -13.63 4.21 -0.56
C ILE A 314 -12.46 4.63 0.34
N TYR A 315 -11.83 5.77 0.05
CA TYR A 315 -10.75 6.30 0.87
C TYR A 315 -11.21 6.52 2.32
N ASN A 316 -12.39 7.13 2.51
CA ASN A 316 -12.93 7.45 3.84
C ASN A 316 -13.43 6.20 4.59
N SER A 317 -13.85 5.15 3.87
CA SER A 317 -14.34 3.91 4.49
C SER A 317 -13.21 3.06 5.09
N LEU A 318 -11.96 3.29 4.68
CA LEU A 318 -10.81 2.57 5.21
C LEU A 318 -10.48 3.08 6.61
N LYS A 319 -10.67 2.24 7.60
CA LYS A 319 -10.33 2.53 8.99
C LYS A 319 -8.81 2.59 9.18
N TYR A 320 -8.07 1.68 8.54
CA TYR A 320 -6.61 1.58 8.68
C TYR A 320 -5.93 1.61 7.32
N LYS A 321 -5.08 2.63 7.11
CA LYS A 321 -4.37 2.95 5.86
C LYS A 321 -2.86 2.84 6.10
N TYR A 322 -2.35 1.62 6.37
CA TYR A 322 -0.94 1.42 6.70
C TYR A 322 -0.06 1.14 5.48
N HIS A 323 -0.65 0.83 4.33
CA HIS A 323 0.11 0.63 3.09
C HIS A 323 0.90 1.90 2.78
N PRO A 324 2.21 1.80 2.44
CA PRO A 324 3.06 3.00 2.30
C PRO A 324 2.62 3.98 1.22
N GLU A 325 1.88 3.53 0.20
CA GLU A 325 1.31 4.42 -0.83
C GLU A 325 0.32 5.43 -0.23
N TYR A 326 -0.28 5.13 0.93
CA TYR A 326 -1.17 6.08 1.60
C TYR A 326 -0.43 7.32 2.11
N GLN A 327 0.88 7.29 2.30
CA GLN A 327 1.64 8.53 2.57
C GLN A 327 1.41 9.55 1.44
N TYR A 328 1.49 9.10 0.19
CA TYR A 328 1.24 9.92 -0.99
C TYR A 328 -0.25 10.27 -1.12
N LEU A 329 -1.14 9.29 -0.99
CA LEU A 329 -2.59 9.50 -1.14
C LEU A 329 -3.15 10.43 -0.04
N ASN A 330 -2.66 10.31 1.19
CA ASN A 330 -3.06 11.17 2.31
C ASN A 330 -2.67 12.64 2.07
N ILE A 331 -1.49 12.88 1.48
CA ILE A 331 -1.04 14.24 1.12
C ILE A 331 -1.99 14.83 0.07
N ILE A 332 -2.35 14.07 -0.96
CA ILE A 332 -3.30 14.51 -1.98
C ILE A 332 -4.65 14.85 -1.34
N TYR A 333 -5.18 13.96 -0.50
CA TYR A 333 -6.45 14.17 0.20
C TYR A 333 -6.40 15.45 1.03
N ASP A 334 -5.34 15.64 1.82
CA ASP A 334 -5.18 16.82 2.67
C ASP A 334 -5.10 18.11 1.83
N ILE A 335 -4.35 18.10 0.72
CA ILE A 335 -4.25 19.28 -0.17
C ILE A 335 -5.60 19.57 -0.83
N MET A 336 -6.30 18.53 -1.30
CA MET A 336 -7.60 18.72 -1.97
C MET A 336 -8.66 19.28 -1.01
N MET A 337 -8.66 18.80 0.24
CA MET A 337 -9.65 19.23 1.25
C MET A 337 -9.26 20.56 1.92
N ASN A 338 -7.99 20.82 2.16
CA ASN A 338 -7.50 21.87 3.04
C ASN A 338 -6.43 22.76 2.42
N GLY A 339 -6.13 22.59 1.12
CA GLY A 339 -5.07 23.33 0.44
C GLY A 339 -5.44 24.78 0.14
N ASN A 340 -4.43 25.63 0.11
CA ASN A 340 -4.56 27.02 -0.26
C ASN A 340 -4.68 27.17 -1.78
N LYS A 341 -5.66 27.94 -2.24
CA LYS A 341 -5.81 28.27 -3.67
C LYS A 341 -4.74 29.28 -4.06
N GLN A 342 -3.99 28.97 -5.10
CA GLN A 342 -2.96 29.87 -5.62
C GLN A 342 -2.98 29.86 -7.14
N SER A 343 -2.70 31.03 -7.73
CA SER A 343 -2.33 31.11 -9.14
C SER A 343 -0.89 30.60 -9.30
N ASP A 344 -0.58 30.09 -10.46
CA ASP A 344 0.75 29.60 -10.76
C ASP A 344 1.24 30.11 -12.13
N ARG A 345 2.49 29.85 -12.44
CA ARG A 345 3.14 30.26 -13.70
C ARG A 345 2.39 29.77 -14.95
N THR A 346 1.77 28.60 -14.88
CA THR A 346 1.07 28.00 -16.03
C THR A 346 -0.33 28.60 -16.27
N GLY A 347 -0.90 29.32 -15.31
CA GLY A 347 -2.25 29.86 -15.39
C GLY A 347 -3.37 28.86 -15.09
N VAL A 348 -3.05 27.60 -14.84
CA VAL A 348 -4.02 26.54 -14.51
C VAL A 348 -4.60 26.73 -13.10
N GLY A 349 -3.77 27.20 -12.16
CA GLY A 349 -4.11 27.31 -10.75
C GLY A 349 -3.90 26.01 -10.00
N VAL A 350 -3.61 26.14 -8.72
CA VAL A 350 -3.30 25.00 -7.85
C VAL A 350 -3.98 25.13 -6.49
N LEU A 351 -4.19 23.97 -5.85
CA LEU A 351 -4.34 23.84 -4.41
C LEU A 351 -2.97 23.44 -3.85
N SER A 352 -2.49 24.09 -2.80
CA SER A 352 -1.14 23.83 -2.28
C SER A 352 -1.07 23.88 -0.76
N LYS A 353 -0.08 23.14 -0.24
CA LYS A 353 0.39 23.21 1.15
C LYS A 353 1.92 23.14 1.18
N PHE A 354 2.51 23.50 2.29
CA PHE A 354 3.96 23.63 2.42
C PHE A 354 4.48 22.70 3.53
N GLY A 355 5.34 21.76 3.15
CA GLY A 355 6.08 20.92 4.09
C GLY A 355 5.43 19.57 4.40
N TYR A 356 5.85 18.51 3.68
CA TYR A 356 5.47 17.13 3.96
C TYR A 356 6.70 16.23 3.90
N ILE A 357 6.60 15.07 4.54
CA ILE A 357 7.65 14.03 4.49
C ILE A 357 6.98 12.67 4.26
N MET A 358 7.54 11.91 3.29
CA MET A 358 7.21 10.50 3.08
C MET A 358 8.46 9.66 3.32
N LYS A 359 8.30 8.43 3.83
CA LYS A 359 9.41 7.49 4.07
C LYS A 359 9.05 6.12 3.49
N PHE A 360 9.93 5.57 2.67
CA PHE A 360 9.74 4.28 2.02
C PHE A 360 10.88 3.33 2.39
N ASP A 361 10.53 2.12 2.81
CA ASP A 361 11.50 1.08 3.21
C ASP A 361 11.94 0.27 1.99
N LEU A 362 13.05 0.68 1.39
CA LEU A 362 13.59 0.03 0.19
C LEU A 362 14.14 -1.38 0.45
N SER A 363 14.32 -1.75 1.72
CA SER A 363 14.70 -3.13 2.06
C SER A 363 13.52 -4.11 1.93
N GLN A 364 12.29 -3.60 1.90
CA GLN A 364 11.09 -4.42 1.83
C GLN A 364 10.41 -4.38 0.45
N TYR A 365 10.47 -3.26 -0.24
CA TYR A 365 9.72 -3.07 -1.48
C TYR A 365 10.33 -1.95 -2.33
N PHE A 366 9.92 -1.93 -3.60
CA PHE A 366 10.19 -0.80 -4.50
C PHE A 366 8.92 0.05 -4.63
N PRO A 367 8.94 1.34 -4.21
CA PRO A 367 7.73 2.16 -4.13
C PRO A 367 7.31 2.72 -5.49
N LEU A 368 6.90 1.83 -6.40
CA LEU A 368 6.29 2.16 -7.68
C LEU A 368 4.77 2.14 -7.47
N LEU A 369 4.12 3.30 -7.55
CA LEU A 369 2.72 3.44 -7.19
C LEU A 369 1.82 2.46 -7.95
N THR A 370 0.85 1.91 -7.25
CA THR A 370 -0.06 0.88 -7.76
C THR A 370 -1.47 1.41 -8.05
N THR A 371 -1.82 2.58 -7.51
CA THR A 371 -3.16 3.16 -7.71
C THR A 371 -3.34 3.77 -9.12
N LYS A 372 -2.26 3.86 -9.87
CA LYS A 372 -2.26 4.09 -11.32
C LYS A 372 -1.01 3.48 -11.93
N LYS A 373 -1.06 3.13 -13.22
CA LYS A 373 0.09 2.61 -13.96
C LYS A 373 1.12 3.73 -14.20
N LEU A 374 2.39 3.49 -13.88
CA LEU A 374 3.50 4.40 -14.15
C LEU A 374 4.38 3.88 -15.29
N PHE A 375 4.94 4.82 -16.09
CA PHE A 375 5.82 4.55 -17.22
C PHE A 375 7.27 4.48 -16.74
N LEU A 376 7.69 3.34 -16.21
CA LEU A 376 8.98 3.17 -15.55
C LEU A 376 10.17 3.34 -16.50
N ARG A 377 10.06 2.87 -17.75
CA ARG A 377 11.17 2.98 -18.72
C ARG A 377 11.64 4.42 -18.89
N GLY A 378 10.70 5.37 -18.96
CA GLY A 378 11.04 6.79 -19.06
C GLY A 378 11.76 7.31 -17.82
N ILE A 379 11.35 6.86 -16.64
CA ILE A 379 11.99 7.23 -15.37
C ILE A 379 13.45 6.77 -15.35
N ILE A 380 13.70 5.53 -15.72
CA ILE A 380 15.05 4.95 -15.72
C ILE A 380 15.94 5.67 -16.76
N GLU A 381 15.44 5.88 -17.97
CA GLU A 381 16.21 6.54 -19.03
C GLU A 381 16.59 7.98 -18.65
N GLU A 382 15.66 8.72 -18.00
CA GLU A 382 15.96 10.06 -17.49
C GLU A 382 17.04 10.02 -16.41
N LEU A 383 16.94 9.10 -15.45
CA LEU A 383 17.93 8.96 -14.39
C LEU A 383 19.32 8.63 -14.96
N LEU A 384 19.40 7.69 -15.91
CA LEU A 384 20.65 7.35 -16.59
C LEU A 384 21.23 8.55 -17.34
N TRP A 385 20.36 9.36 -17.95
CA TRP A 385 20.74 10.59 -18.64
C TRP A 385 21.33 11.62 -17.64
N PHE A 386 20.74 11.77 -16.46
CA PHE A 386 21.33 12.61 -15.38
C PHE A 386 22.71 12.07 -14.95
N ILE A 387 22.84 10.77 -14.75
CA ILE A 387 24.09 10.11 -14.29
C ILE A 387 25.21 10.36 -15.31
N ARG A 388 24.90 10.38 -16.61
CA ARG A 388 25.88 10.67 -17.66
C ARG A 388 26.23 12.16 -17.78
N GLY A 389 25.55 13.04 -17.04
CA GLY A 389 25.78 14.48 -17.11
C GLY A 389 25.23 15.14 -18.35
N GLU A 390 24.32 14.49 -19.06
CA GLU A 390 23.79 14.96 -20.34
C GLU A 390 22.78 16.10 -20.15
N THR A 391 22.77 17.00 -21.13
CA THR A 391 21.86 18.16 -21.19
C THR A 391 21.09 18.21 -22.51
N ASN A 392 21.37 17.29 -23.41
CA ASN A 392 20.78 17.22 -24.75
C ASN A 392 19.48 16.44 -24.71
N GLY A 393 18.35 17.16 -24.82
CA GLY A 393 17.00 16.57 -24.81
C GLY A 393 16.76 15.60 -25.97
N ASN A 394 17.48 15.75 -27.09
CA ASN A 394 17.36 14.85 -28.25
C ASN A 394 17.76 13.40 -27.89
N THR A 395 18.68 13.22 -26.95
CA THR A 395 19.07 11.88 -26.47
C THR A 395 17.87 11.11 -25.92
N LEU A 396 17.03 11.79 -25.16
CA LEU A 396 15.79 11.20 -24.60
C LEU A 396 14.72 11.00 -25.69
N LEU A 397 14.53 11.98 -26.57
CA LEU A 397 13.56 11.91 -27.67
C LEU A 397 13.86 10.73 -28.60
N ASN A 398 15.13 10.49 -28.91
CA ASN A 398 15.59 9.37 -29.76
C ASN A 398 15.27 8.00 -29.14
N LYS A 399 15.08 7.98 -27.81
CA LYS A 399 14.63 6.79 -27.06
C LYS A 399 13.10 6.80 -26.81
N ASN A 400 12.37 7.71 -27.45
CA ASN A 400 10.94 7.90 -27.27
C ASN A 400 10.55 8.24 -25.82
N VAL A 401 11.38 9.04 -25.14
CA VAL A 401 11.15 9.56 -23.79
C VAL A 401 10.91 11.06 -23.91
N ARG A 402 9.70 11.51 -23.66
CA ARG A 402 9.22 12.88 -23.95
C ARG A 402 9.12 13.78 -22.71
N ILE A 403 9.71 13.39 -21.58
CA ILE A 403 9.61 14.09 -20.29
C ILE A 403 10.04 15.55 -20.40
N TRP A 404 11.10 15.84 -21.20
CA TRP A 404 11.69 17.17 -21.37
C TRP A 404 11.32 17.86 -22.68
N GLU A 405 10.47 17.24 -23.51
CA GLU A 405 10.14 17.75 -24.86
C GLU A 405 9.58 19.18 -24.82
N ALA A 406 8.60 19.44 -23.93
CA ALA A 406 7.99 20.76 -23.80
C ALA A 406 8.99 21.85 -23.39
N ASN A 407 9.95 21.50 -22.53
CA ASN A 407 10.95 22.43 -21.99
C ASN A 407 12.08 22.73 -22.99
N GLY A 408 12.24 21.91 -24.03
CA GLY A 408 13.25 22.08 -25.05
C GLY A 408 12.76 22.83 -26.30
N THR A 409 11.50 23.18 -26.39
CA THR A 409 10.95 23.87 -27.58
C THR A 409 11.54 25.27 -27.72
N ARG A 410 11.57 25.77 -28.98
CA ARG A 410 12.00 27.16 -29.24
C ARG A 410 11.21 28.16 -28.41
N GLU A 411 9.89 28.01 -28.40
CA GLU A 411 8.99 28.89 -27.64
C GLU A 411 9.32 28.91 -26.14
N PHE A 412 9.53 27.73 -25.54
CA PHE A 412 9.83 27.64 -24.09
C PHE A 412 11.18 28.28 -23.77
N LEU A 413 12.21 28.01 -24.58
CA LEU A 413 13.54 28.58 -24.39
C LEU A 413 13.52 30.10 -24.55
N ASP A 414 12.77 30.62 -25.53
CA ASP A 414 12.63 32.07 -25.77
C ASP A 414 11.91 32.76 -24.60
N ASN A 415 10.88 32.13 -24.05
CA ASN A 415 10.18 32.62 -22.85
C ASN A 415 11.10 32.69 -21.64
N ARG A 416 12.13 31.81 -21.59
CA ARG A 416 13.20 31.84 -20.58
C ARG A 416 14.35 32.82 -20.95
N LYS A 417 14.24 33.54 -22.07
CA LYS A 417 15.28 34.44 -22.62
C LYS A 417 16.57 33.71 -23.03
N LEU A 418 16.44 32.42 -23.35
CA LEU A 418 17.54 31.56 -23.78
C LEU A 418 17.61 31.51 -25.34
N PHE A 419 17.61 32.69 -25.98
CA PHE A 419 17.57 32.86 -27.44
C PHE A 419 18.78 32.21 -28.14
N HIS A 420 19.90 32.15 -27.44
CA HIS A 420 21.16 31.60 -27.93
C HIS A 420 21.22 30.05 -27.88
N ARG A 421 20.32 29.41 -27.13
CA ARG A 421 20.26 27.95 -26.99
C ARG A 421 19.67 27.33 -28.27
N GLU A 422 20.23 26.22 -28.69
CA GLU A 422 19.62 25.37 -29.71
C GLU A 422 18.38 24.65 -29.11
N VAL A 423 17.41 24.33 -29.97
CA VAL A 423 16.23 23.53 -29.57
C VAL A 423 16.70 22.23 -28.91
N ASN A 424 16.13 21.90 -27.76
CA ASN A 424 16.49 20.75 -26.90
C ASN A 424 17.84 20.86 -26.19
N ASP A 425 18.52 22.00 -26.26
CA ASP A 425 19.63 22.31 -25.33
C ASP A 425 19.05 22.86 -24.04
N LEU A 426 18.97 22.00 -23.02
CA LEU A 426 18.31 22.32 -21.76
C LEU A 426 19.18 23.15 -20.81
N GLY A 427 20.44 23.38 -21.18
CA GLY A 427 21.36 24.14 -20.34
C GLY A 427 21.95 23.29 -19.20
N PRO A 428 22.61 23.94 -18.23
CA PRO A 428 23.33 23.24 -17.16
C PRO A 428 22.39 22.71 -16.05
N ILE A 429 21.43 21.86 -16.43
CA ILE A 429 20.43 21.28 -15.51
C ILE A 429 21.00 20.08 -14.74
N TYR A 430 20.17 19.35 -14.02
CA TYR A 430 20.43 18.23 -13.11
C TYR A 430 21.76 17.47 -13.34
N GLY A 431 21.90 16.78 -14.46
CA GLY A 431 23.07 15.94 -14.75
C GLY A 431 24.36 16.74 -14.86
N PHE A 432 24.29 17.92 -15.47
CA PHE A 432 25.45 18.81 -15.55
C PHE A 432 25.91 19.21 -14.15
N GLN A 433 25.02 19.62 -13.28
CA GLN A 433 25.37 20.00 -11.90
C GLN A 433 25.90 18.79 -11.10
N TRP A 434 25.36 17.59 -11.35
CA TRP A 434 25.83 16.37 -10.67
C TRP A 434 27.28 16.03 -11.05
N ARG A 435 27.68 16.28 -12.32
CA ARG A 435 28.96 15.80 -12.85
C ARG A 435 30.00 16.93 -13.07
N HIS A 436 29.56 18.18 -13.24
CA HIS A 436 30.40 19.31 -13.64
C HIS A 436 30.08 20.60 -12.88
N PHE A 437 29.73 20.50 -11.59
CA PHE A 437 29.30 21.64 -10.76
C PHE A 437 30.38 22.75 -10.77
N GLY A 438 29.98 23.96 -11.16
CA GLY A 438 30.86 25.12 -11.22
C GLY A 438 31.63 25.29 -12.53
N ALA A 439 31.56 24.32 -13.45
CA ALA A 439 32.08 24.50 -14.80
C ALA A 439 31.25 25.52 -15.57
N GLU A 440 31.88 26.23 -16.51
CA GLU A 440 31.17 27.14 -17.39
C GLU A 440 30.45 26.34 -18.48
N TYR A 441 29.13 26.51 -18.58
CA TYR A 441 28.31 25.84 -19.57
C TYR A 441 28.30 26.63 -20.90
N THR A 442 28.57 25.97 -21.99
CA THR A 442 28.53 26.55 -23.34
C THR A 442 27.33 26.03 -24.14
N ASN A 443 27.28 24.74 -24.44
CA ASN A 443 26.20 24.11 -25.20
C ASN A 443 26.14 22.60 -24.90
N MET A 444 25.12 21.93 -25.42
CA MET A 444 24.87 20.50 -25.18
C MET A 444 25.84 19.55 -25.90
N TYR A 445 26.72 20.03 -26.76
CA TYR A 445 27.67 19.21 -27.52
C TYR A 445 29.11 19.27 -27.00
N ASP A 446 29.40 20.28 -26.15
CA ASP A 446 30.77 20.48 -25.67
C ASP A 446 31.21 19.39 -24.69
N ASN A 447 32.50 19.15 -24.66
CA ASN A 447 33.10 18.20 -23.74
C ASN A 447 33.44 18.92 -22.40
N TYR A 448 32.83 18.44 -21.34
CA TYR A 448 33.05 18.97 -19.98
C TYR A 448 33.90 18.04 -19.11
N GLU A 449 34.53 17.03 -19.70
CA GLU A 449 35.41 16.10 -18.97
C GLU A 449 36.50 16.88 -18.22
N ASN A 450 36.66 16.56 -16.93
CA ASN A 450 37.60 17.22 -16.01
C ASN A 450 37.32 18.71 -15.77
N LYS A 451 36.13 19.20 -16.13
CA LYS A 451 35.70 20.58 -15.78
C LYS A 451 34.71 20.55 -14.65
N GLY A 452 34.86 21.47 -13.68
CA GLY A 452 34.00 21.57 -12.49
C GLY A 452 34.21 20.42 -11.51
N VAL A 453 33.24 20.23 -10.65
CA VAL A 453 33.28 19.21 -9.59
C VAL A 453 32.31 18.08 -9.92
N ASP A 454 32.83 16.85 -9.99
CA ASP A 454 32.03 15.65 -10.14
C ASP A 454 31.49 15.23 -8.76
N GLN A 455 30.31 15.76 -8.41
CA GLN A 455 29.66 15.48 -7.13
C GLN A 455 29.29 14.01 -6.99
N LEU A 456 28.81 13.37 -8.08
CA LEU A 456 28.40 11.97 -8.05
C LEU A 456 29.57 11.05 -7.72
N LYS A 457 30.70 11.25 -8.37
CA LYS A 457 31.94 10.52 -8.07
C LYS A 457 32.39 10.77 -6.61
N ASN A 458 32.28 12.00 -6.14
CA ASN A 458 32.68 12.39 -4.78
C ASN A 458 31.81 11.68 -3.73
N ILE A 459 30.49 11.65 -3.89
CA ILE A 459 29.62 10.97 -2.90
C ILE A 459 29.87 9.46 -2.89
N ILE A 460 30.09 8.83 -4.04
CA ILE A 460 30.42 7.40 -4.11
C ILE A 460 31.75 7.13 -3.36
N ASN A 461 32.76 7.98 -3.57
CA ASN A 461 34.05 7.88 -2.87
C ASN A 461 33.87 8.06 -1.36
N LEU A 462 33.06 9.01 -0.92
CA LEU A 462 32.79 9.23 0.52
C LEU A 462 32.09 8.01 1.12
N ILE A 463 31.07 7.47 0.44
CA ILE A 463 30.34 6.28 0.91
C ILE A 463 31.28 5.10 1.11
N LYS A 464 32.23 4.90 0.17
CA LYS A 464 33.19 3.78 0.22
C LYS A 464 34.29 3.98 1.28
N ASN A 465 34.81 5.20 1.45
CA ASN A 465 36.03 5.47 2.21
C ASN A 465 35.79 6.18 3.54
N ASP A 466 34.69 6.92 3.70
CA ASP A 466 34.30 7.63 4.91
C ASP A 466 32.76 7.57 5.09
N PRO A 467 32.21 6.36 5.29
CA PRO A 467 30.74 6.17 5.32
C PRO A 467 30.05 6.90 6.47
N THR A 468 30.78 7.34 7.50
CA THR A 468 30.23 8.11 8.62
C THR A 468 30.16 9.61 8.34
N SER A 469 30.66 10.05 7.20
CA SER A 469 30.65 11.47 6.80
C SER A 469 29.24 12.04 6.74
N ARG A 470 29.07 13.24 7.29
CA ARG A 470 27.82 14.02 7.20
C ARG A 470 27.79 14.95 6.00
N ARG A 471 28.77 14.78 5.08
CA ARG A 471 28.98 15.59 3.87
C ARG A 471 28.66 14.82 2.58
N ILE A 472 27.95 13.69 2.67
CA ILE A 472 27.58 12.88 1.50
C ILE A 472 26.33 13.53 0.89
N LEU A 473 26.56 14.61 0.16
CA LEU A 473 25.54 15.49 -0.40
C LEU A 473 25.71 15.65 -1.91
N LEU A 474 24.57 15.67 -2.63
CA LEU A 474 24.51 15.92 -4.07
C LEU A 474 23.48 17.02 -4.31
N CYS A 475 23.89 18.14 -4.89
CA CYS A 475 23.06 19.33 -5.06
C CYS A 475 22.99 19.75 -6.53
N ALA A 476 21.77 19.93 -7.04
CA ALA A 476 21.54 20.44 -8.40
C ALA A 476 21.23 21.94 -8.43
N TRP A 477 21.07 22.57 -7.27
CA TRP A 477 20.72 23.99 -7.15
C TRP A 477 21.97 24.86 -7.16
N ASN A 478 22.40 25.28 -8.35
CA ASN A 478 23.53 26.21 -8.52
C ASN A 478 23.00 27.59 -8.86
N VAL A 479 23.01 28.49 -7.89
CA VAL A 479 22.43 29.84 -8.02
C VAL A 479 23.01 30.61 -9.21
N LYS A 480 24.30 30.46 -9.48
CA LYS A 480 24.99 31.10 -10.62
C LYS A 480 24.41 30.69 -11.97
N ASP A 481 23.94 29.44 -12.09
CA ASP A 481 23.54 28.86 -13.38
C ASP A 481 22.02 28.86 -13.60
N LEU A 482 21.19 29.28 -12.61
CA LEU A 482 19.71 29.17 -12.71
C LEU A 482 19.13 29.84 -13.95
N ASP A 483 19.66 31.01 -14.30
CA ASP A 483 19.18 31.78 -15.46
C ASP A 483 19.58 31.17 -16.80
N GLN A 484 20.52 30.23 -16.78
CA GLN A 484 20.98 29.50 -17.97
C GLN A 484 20.21 28.21 -18.20
N MET A 485 19.43 27.77 -17.23
CA MET A 485 18.68 26.51 -17.27
C MET A 485 17.32 26.69 -17.97
N ALA A 486 16.94 25.74 -18.81
CA ALA A 486 15.57 25.69 -19.35
C ALA A 486 14.55 25.64 -18.23
N LEU A 487 14.82 24.82 -17.19
CA LEU A 487 13.96 24.71 -16.01
C LEU A 487 14.83 24.53 -14.75
N PRO A 488 14.77 25.45 -13.78
CA PRO A 488 15.48 25.24 -12.50
C PRO A 488 15.04 23.95 -11.78
N PRO A 489 15.97 23.23 -11.14
CA PRO A 489 15.68 21.92 -10.57
C PRO A 489 14.55 21.97 -9.53
N CYS A 490 13.61 21.03 -9.62
CA CYS A 490 12.56 20.82 -8.61
C CYS A 490 13.08 19.98 -7.44
N HIS A 491 13.73 18.84 -7.72
CA HIS A 491 14.41 18.02 -6.72
C HIS A 491 15.87 18.50 -6.63
N ILE A 492 16.14 19.32 -5.61
CA ILE A 492 17.33 20.19 -5.58
C ILE A 492 18.54 19.59 -4.86
N LEU A 493 18.31 18.68 -3.91
CA LEU A 493 19.35 18.21 -3.01
C LEU A 493 19.00 16.80 -2.51
N CYS A 494 19.99 15.92 -2.50
CA CYS A 494 19.86 14.67 -1.74
C CYS A 494 21.10 14.46 -0.87
N GLN A 495 20.88 13.80 0.28
CA GLN A 495 21.93 13.44 1.23
C GLN A 495 21.83 11.95 1.52
N PHE A 496 22.97 11.30 1.64
CA PHE A 496 23.04 9.86 1.91
C PHE A 496 23.56 9.60 3.33
N TYR A 497 23.09 8.49 3.90
CA TYR A 497 23.43 8.05 5.25
C TYR A 497 23.70 6.54 5.22
N VAL A 498 24.85 6.17 5.77
CA VAL A 498 25.27 4.76 5.86
C VAL A 498 25.22 4.30 7.30
N PHE A 499 24.56 3.19 7.56
CA PHE A 499 24.51 2.55 8.87
C PHE A 499 24.33 1.03 8.71
N ASP A 500 25.17 0.27 9.39
CA ASP A 500 25.10 -1.19 9.45
C ASP A 500 25.01 -1.85 8.04
N GLY A 501 25.90 -1.41 7.14
CA GLY A 501 25.95 -1.95 5.77
C GLY A 501 24.79 -1.54 4.87
N LYS A 502 24.02 -0.54 5.27
CA LYS A 502 22.82 -0.10 4.57
C LYS A 502 22.86 1.38 4.21
N LEU A 503 22.29 1.72 3.05
CA LEU A 503 22.26 3.09 2.51
C LEU A 503 20.86 3.65 2.53
N SER A 504 20.69 4.82 3.13
CA SER A 504 19.46 5.63 3.06
C SER A 504 19.72 6.92 2.27
N CYS A 505 18.67 7.42 1.62
CA CYS A 505 18.69 8.70 0.89
C CYS A 505 17.56 9.60 1.40
N ILE A 506 17.88 10.86 1.72
CA ILE A 506 16.88 11.91 1.90
C ILE A 506 16.99 12.88 0.73
N MET A 507 15.85 13.26 0.13
CA MET A 507 15.82 14.20 -0.99
C MET A 507 14.82 15.31 -0.69
N TYR A 508 15.28 16.57 -0.85
CA TYR A 508 14.42 17.75 -0.75
C TYR A 508 13.96 18.20 -2.13
N GLN A 509 12.65 18.30 -2.30
CA GLN A 509 11.99 18.78 -3.53
C GLN A 509 11.23 20.07 -3.23
N ARG A 510 11.63 21.18 -3.89
CA ARG A 510 11.06 22.51 -3.63
C ARG A 510 9.67 22.71 -4.22
N SER A 511 9.36 22.02 -5.32
CA SER A 511 8.13 22.15 -6.10
C SER A 511 7.65 20.76 -6.49
N CYS A 512 6.46 20.38 -6.03
CA CYS A 512 6.02 18.99 -6.01
C CYS A 512 4.61 18.87 -6.61
N ASP A 513 4.57 18.60 -7.92
CA ASP A 513 3.32 18.26 -8.61
C ASP A 513 2.87 16.85 -8.17
N LEU A 514 1.86 16.77 -7.32
CA LEU A 514 1.37 15.50 -6.78
C LEU A 514 0.71 14.62 -7.85
N GLY A 515 0.09 15.22 -8.87
CA GLY A 515 -0.60 14.46 -9.92
C GLY A 515 0.36 13.67 -10.82
N LEU A 516 1.41 14.33 -11.31
CA LEU A 516 2.33 13.73 -12.30
C LEU A 516 3.74 13.55 -11.78
N GLY A 517 4.36 14.61 -11.25
CA GLY A 517 5.80 14.61 -10.96
C GLY A 517 6.21 13.73 -9.80
N VAL A 518 5.55 13.85 -8.65
CA VAL A 518 5.94 13.18 -7.40
C VAL A 518 6.00 11.66 -7.54
N PRO A 519 5.03 10.97 -8.17
CA PRO A 519 5.17 9.52 -8.39
C PRO A 519 6.45 9.12 -9.14
N PHE A 520 6.84 9.88 -10.17
CA PHE A 520 8.09 9.67 -10.92
C PHE A 520 9.31 9.91 -10.03
N ASN A 521 9.28 10.97 -9.21
CA ASN A 521 10.41 11.33 -8.33
C ASN A 521 10.62 10.27 -7.24
N ILE A 522 9.55 9.72 -6.66
CA ILE A 522 9.63 8.61 -5.68
C ILE A 522 10.39 7.43 -6.32
N ALA A 523 9.96 7.00 -7.49
CA ALA A 523 10.57 5.87 -8.19
C ALA A 523 12.02 6.17 -8.57
N SER A 524 12.30 7.34 -9.15
CA SER A 524 13.62 7.74 -9.62
C SER A 524 14.67 7.72 -8.49
N TYR A 525 14.39 8.38 -7.37
CA TYR A 525 15.34 8.43 -6.25
C TYR A 525 15.44 7.11 -5.48
N SER A 526 14.39 6.30 -5.50
CA SER A 526 14.45 4.92 -4.98
C SER A 526 15.40 4.07 -5.83
N ILE A 527 15.29 4.14 -7.18
CA ILE A 527 16.22 3.47 -8.12
C ILE A 527 17.65 3.97 -7.88
N PHE A 528 17.83 5.29 -7.78
CA PHE A 528 19.14 5.91 -7.57
C PHE A 528 19.78 5.40 -6.27
N THR A 529 19.00 5.27 -5.21
CA THR A 529 19.47 4.73 -3.93
C THR A 529 19.92 3.26 -4.08
N HIS A 530 19.15 2.45 -4.81
CA HIS A 530 19.54 1.05 -5.12
C HIS A 530 20.85 1.00 -5.91
N MET A 531 21.00 1.85 -6.94
CA MET A 531 22.20 1.89 -7.78
C MET A 531 23.45 2.25 -6.95
N ILE A 532 23.37 3.34 -6.16
CA ILE A 532 24.51 3.77 -5.31
C ILE A 532 24.82 2.69 -4.27
N ALA A 533 23.80 2.10 -3.64
CA ALA A 533 24.00 1.01 -2.68
C ALA A 533 24.79 -0.14 -3.34
N GLN A 534 24.38 -0.59 -4.52
CA GLN A 534 25.04 -1.68 -5.23
C GLN A 534 26.50 -1.35 -5.54
N VAL A 535 26.79 -0.20 -6.16
CA VAL A 535 28.18 0.14 -6.56
C VAL A 535 29.08 0.44 -5.36
N CYS A 536 28.48 0.63 -4.19
CA CYS A 536 29.20 0.81 -2.92
C CYS A 536 29.19 -0.45 -2.04
N ASN A 537 28.66 -1.56 -2.55
CA ASN A 537 28.58 -2.85 -1.84
C ASN A 537 27.76 -2.76 -0.54
N LEU A 538 26.66 -2.00 -0.57
CA LEU A 538 25.71 -1.80 0.53
C LEU A 538 24.34 -2.33 0.13
N GLN A 539 23.43 -2.46 1.11
CA GLN A 539 22.02 -2.76 0.86
C GLN A 539 21.22 -1.46 0.91
N PRO A 540 20.20 -1.29 0.06
CA PRO A 540 19.31 -0.14 0.19
C PRO A 540 18.46 -0.24 1.46
N ALA A 541 18.24 0.89 2.15
CA ALA A 541 17.45 0.94 3.38
C ALA A 541 16.20 1.79 3.22
N GLN A 542 16.34 3.11 3.14
CA GLN A 542 15.19 4.01 3.09
C GLN A 542 15.36 5.09 2.02
N PHE A 543 14.26 5.46 1.40
CA PHE A 543 14.12 6.73 0.69
C PHE A 543 13.20 7.65 1.49
N ILE A 544 13.69 8.83 1.85
CA ILE A 544 12.95 9.87 2.58
C ILE A 544 12.75 11.04 1.63
N HIS A 545 11.49 11.35 1.34
CA HIS A 545 11.11 12.39 0.38
C HIS A 545 10.53 13.59 1.12
N VAL A 546 11.26 14.71 1.12
CA VAL A 546 10.84 15.97 1.76
C VAL A 546 10.26 16.89 0.69
N LEU A 547 9.00 17.24 0.84
CA LEU A 547 8.26 18.09 -0.10
C LEU A 547 8.14 19.51 0.45
N GLY A 548 8.61 20.49 -0.30
CA GLY A 548 8.42 21.92 -0.01
C GLY A 548 7.01 22.36 -0.40
N ASN A 549 6.87 23.05 -1.54
CA ASN A 549 5.55 23.43 -2.07
C ASN A 549 4.91 22.21 -2.74
N ALA A 550 4.00 21.57 -2.04
CA ALA A 550 3.25 20.42 -2.54
C ALA A 550 1.91 20.89 -3.08
N HIS A 551 1.60 20.57 -4.33
CA HIS A 551 0.42 21.11 -5.00
C HIS A 551 -0.27 20.12 -5.92
N VAL A 552 -1.57 20.36 -6.09
CA VAL A 552 -2.47 19.66 -7.00
C VAL A 552 -2.99 20.70 -8.00
N TYR A 553 -2.73 20.49 -9.29
CA TYR A 553 -3.28 21.34 -10.35
C TYR A 553 -4.79 21.17 -10.44
N ASN A 554 -5.51 22.27 -10.69
CA ASN A 554 -6.98 22.28 -10.76
C ASN A 554 -7.51 21.28 -11.80
N ASN A 555 -6.81 21.13 -12.93
CA ASN A 555 -7.19 20.17 -13.98
C ASN A 555 -6.86 18.72 -13.67
N HIS A 556 -6.17 18.44 -12.55
CA HIS A 556 -5.90 17.06 -12.08
C HIS A 556 -6.93 16.57 -11.04
N ILE A 557 -7.78 17.43 -10.51
CA ILE A 557 -8.66 17.14 -9.37
C ILE A 557 -9.55 15.93 -9.65
N ASP A 558 -10.25 15.89 -10.78
CA ASP A 558 -11.17 14.78 -11.10
C ASP A 558 -10.44 13.45 -11.24
N SER A 559 -9.26 13.45 -11.86
CA SER A 559 -8.40 12.26 -11.99
C SER A 559 -7.93 11.76 -10.62
N LEU A 560 -7.56 12.68 -9.73
CA LEU A 560 -7.08 12.33 -8.39
C LEU A 560 -8.22 11.86 -7.47
N LYS A 561 -9.46 12.31 -7.67
CA LYS A 561 -10.64 11.73 -7.01
C LYS A 561 -10.78 10.24 -7.35
N ILE A 562 -10.58 9.87 -8.62
CA ILE A 562 -10.60 8.47 -9.06
C ILE A 562 -9.47 7.70 -8.37
N GLN A 563 -8.25 8.23 -8.37
CA GLN A 563 -7.07 7.57 -7.80
C GLN A 563 -7.22 7.34 -6.29
N LEU A 564 -7.74 8.31 -5.55
CA LEU A 564 -7.97 8.21 -4.09
C LEU A 564 -8.97 7.12 -3.73
N ASN A 565 -9.91 6.80 -4.62
CA ASN A 565 -10.89 5.72 -4.41
C ASN A 565 -10.38 4.34 -4.85
N ARG A 566 -9.09 4.22 -5.17
CA ARG A 566 -8.44 2.94 -5.49
C ARG A 566 -7.63 2.44 -4.30
N ILE A 567 -7.77 1.17 -3.99
CA ILE A 567 -7.00 0.54 -2.90
C ILE A 567 -5.65 0.06 -3.47
N PRO A 568 -4.52 0.44 -2.86
CA PRO A 568 -3.21 -0.01 -3.35
C PRO A 568 -3.06 -1.52 -3.34
N TYR A 569 -2.28 -2.03 -4.30
CA TYR A 569 -1.77 -3.41 -4.31
C TYR A 569 -0.40 -3.46 -3.62
N PRO A 570 0.07 -4.65 -3.18
CA PRO A 570 1.43 -4.77 -2.67
C PRO A 570 2.43 -4.22 -3.68
N PHE A 571 3.41 -3.44 -3.21
CA PHE A 571 4.45 -2.90 -4.08
C PHE A 571 5.29 -4.01 -4.71
N PRO A 572 5.83 -3.78 -5.92
CA PRO A 572 6.76 -4.72 -6.56
C PRO A 572 8.13 -4.73 -5.89
N THR A 573 9.03 -5.54 -6.41
CA THR A 573 10.45 -5.51 -6.08
C THR A 573 11.26 -5.06 -7.29
N LEU A 574 12.40 -4.40 -7.03
CA LEU A 574 13.39 -4.01 -8.04
C LEU A 574 14.61 -4.94 -7.92
N LYS A 575 15.05 -5.47 -9.06
CA LYS A 575 16.34 -6.16 -9.17
C LYS A 575 17.24 -5.41 -10.14
N LEU A 576 18.48 -5.21 -9.75
CA LEU A 576 19.53 -4.69 -10.62
C LEU A 576 20.42 -5.85 -11.06
N ASN A 577 21.01 -5.71 -12.25
CA ASN A 577 22.04 -6.64 -12.73
C ASN A 577 23.22 -6.62 -11.72
N PRO A 578 23.51 -7.72 -11.01
CA PRO A 578 24.53 -7.72 -9.98
C PRO A 578 25.96 -7.55 -10.50
N ASP A 579 26.19 -7.71 -11.80
CA ASP A 579 27.53 -7.64 -12.43
C ASP A 579 27.99 -6.18 -12.64
N ILE A 580 27.04 -5.23 -12.52
CA ILE A 580 27.42 -3.82 -12.70
C ILE A 580 28.14 -3.29 -11.48
N UNK A 581 29.25 -2.78 -11.61
CA UNK A 581 30.15 -2.33 -10.66
C UNK A 581 30.37 -0.85 -10.60
N ASN A 582 30.06 -0.20 -11.80
CA ASN A 582 30.21 1.28 -11.83
C ASN A 582 28.87 1.89 -12.18
N ILE A 583 28.59 3.08 -11.63
CA ILE A 583 27.26 3.69 -11.79
C ILE A 583 26.99 4.12 -13.25
N GLU A 584 28.04 4.44 -13.97
CA GLU A 584 27.97 4.84 -15.39
C GLU A 584 27.70 3.67 -16.35
N ASP A 585 27.95 2.45 -15.91
CA ASP A 585 27.82 1.25 -16.75
C ASP A 585 26.37 0.74 -16.87
N PHE A 586 25.47 1.23 -16.01
CA PHE A 586 24.06 0.83 -16.07
C PHE A 586 23.40 1.23 -17.38
N THR A 587 22.64 0.29 -17.93
CA THR A 587 21.76 0.47 -19.10
C THR A 587 20.34 0.08 -18.72
N ILE A 588 19.36 0.41 -19.55
CA ILE A 588 17.94 0.08 -19.29
C ILE A 588 17.72 -1.43 -19.06
N SER A 589 18.51 -2.29 -19.68
CA SER A 589 18.38 -3.75 -19.54
C SER A 589 18.82 -4.28 -18.17
N ASP A 590 19.50 -3.47 -17.36
CA ASP A 590 20.02 -3.87 -16.05
C ASP A 590 18.98 -3.74 -14.93
N PHE A 591 17.78 -3.28 -15.24
CA PHE A 591 16.69 -3.05 -14.28
C PHE A 591 15.55 -4.03 -14.55
N THR A 592 15.17 -4.80 -13.56
CA THR A 592 14.01 -5.71 -13.63
C THR A 592 13.04 -5.42 -12.50
N ILE A 593 11.81 -5.07 -12.85
CA ILE A 593 10.71 -4.95 -11.90
C ILE A 593 9.94 -6.26 -11.88
N GLN A 594 9.77 -6.82 -10.69
CA GLN A 594 9.05 -8.07 -10.48
C GLN A 594 7.74 -7.81 -9.77
N ASN A 595 6.68 -8.42 -10.29
CA ASN A 595 5.35 -8.45 -9.65
C ASN A 595 4.71 -7.06 -9.51
N TYR A 596 4.80 -6.22 -10.54
CA TYR A 596 4.10 -4.93 -10.56
C TYR A 596 2.62 -5.13 -10.92
N VAL A 597 1.77 -5.21 -9.90
CA VAL A 597 0.31 -5.18 -10.04
C VAL A 597 -0.15 -3.74 -9.79
N HIS A 598 -1.01 -3.24 -10.65
CA HIS A 598 -1.42 -1.84 -10.61
C HIS A 598 -2.83 -1.65 -11.16
N HIS A 599 -3.49 -0.59 -10.73
CA HIS A 599 -4.71 -0.10 -11.37
C HIS A 599 -4.40 0.49 -12.74
N GLU A 600 -5.42 0.73 -13.53
CA GLU A 600 -5.31 1.30 -14.87
C GLU A 600 -4.60 2.66 -14.86
N LYS A 601 -4.04 2.99 -16.01
CA LYS A 601 -3.50 4.34 -16.27
C LYS A 601 -4.59 5.40 -16.04
N ILE A 602 -4.20 6.51 -15.43
CA ILE A 602 -5.00 7.73 -15.34
C ILE A 602 -4.26 8.81 -16.12
N SER A 603 -4.89 9.35 -17.15
CA SER A 603 -4.32 10.45 -17.93
C SER A 603 -4.52 11.78 -17.19
N MET A 604 -3.46 12.57 -17.14
CA MET A 604 -3.46 13.93 -16.60
C MET A 604 -2.62 14.80 -17.51
N ASP A 605 -3.09 16.00 -17.81
CA ASP A 605 -2.37 16.93 -18.67
C ASP A 605 -1.20 17.57 -17.90
N MET A 606 -0.05 17.64 -18.53
CA MET A 606 1.11 18.30 -17.94
C MET A 606 0.91 19.83 -18.00
N ALA A 607 1.07 20.50 -16.86
CA ALA A 607 1.10 21.95 -16.80
C ALA A 607 2.49 22.43 -17.21
N ALA A 608 2.61 23.01 -18.39
CA ALA A 608 3.87 23.36 -19.03
C ALA A 608 4.33 24.80 -18.73
#